data_7b7cbe3ec6732d615c174bd462cb687b
#
_entry.id   7b7cbe3ec6732d615c174bd462cb687b
#
_cell.length_a   1.000
_cell.length_b   1.000
_cell.length_c   1.000
_cell.angle_alpha   90.00
_cell.angle_beta   90.00
_cell.angle_gamma   90.00
#
_symmetry.space_group_name_H-M   'P 1'
#
loop_
_entity.id
_entity.type
_entity.pdbx_description
1 polymer ?
#
loop_
_entity_poly.entity_id
_entity_poly.type
_entity_poly.pdbx_seq_one_letter_code
_entity_poly.pdbx_strand_id
1 'polypeptide(L)'
;HDHAKMQLFLARRGGRPVGRISAHYDELALEQPPEQGMGPGTGNWGLFEAEDEAVAHALIAKAEEWLRNRGMTRVLAPISLSIWEEPGLLVKGHDHPPMVMMGHNRPEYESWVERAGYTVAKRLLTYDLPVEQGFPPLVNRIVALGEKNERIRIRPVDKSQFKRDAAIIIDIL
;
A
#
# COMPACT_ATOMS: atom_id res chain seq x y z
N HIS A 1 5.65 -3.73 16.20
CA HIS A 1 6.18 -2.37 16.14
C HIS A 1 5.53 -1.55 17.27
N ASP A 2 6.33 -0.93 18.12
CA ASP A 2 5.83 -0.23 19.31
C ASP A 2 5.09 1.07 18.97
N HIS A 3 5.38 1.66 17.80
CA HIS A 3 4.79 2.90 17.29
C HIS A 3 3.49 2.69 16.48
N ALA A 4 3.10 1.47 16.16
CA ALA A 4 1.87 1.19 15.42
C ALA A 4 0.79 0.58 16.32
N LYS A 5 -0.45 0.99 16.10
CA LYS A 5 -1.63 0.44 16.80
C LYS A 5 -2.58 -0.14 15.77
N MET A 6 -3.07 -1.34 16.03
CA MET A 6 -3.94 -2.07 15.11
C MET A 6 -5.03 -2.84 15.86
N GLN A 7 -6.18 -2.97 15.20
CA GLN A 7 -7.25 -3.86 15.58
C GLN A 7 -7.77 -4.62 14.35
N LEU A 8 -7.94 -5.92 14.51
CA LEU A 8 -8.56 -6.77 13.49
C LEU A 8 -10.04 -6.99 13.83
N PHE A 9 -10.89 -6.97 12.80
CA PHE A 9 -12.32 -7.26 12.92
C PHE A 9 -12.71 -8.38 11.96
N LEU A 10 -13.62 -9.22 12.41
CA LEU A 10 -14.17 -10.34 11.67
C LEU A 10 -15.69 -10.24 11.64
N ALA A 11 -16.28 -10.15 10.47
CA ALA A 11 -17.73 -10.24 10.29
C ALA A 11 -18.18 -11.70 10.23
N ARG A 12 -19.29 -12.03 10.91
CA ARG A 12 -19.89 -13.36 10.90
C ARG A 12 -21.37 -13.29 10.58
N ARG A 13 -21.85 -14.27 9.83
CA ARG A 13 -23.27 -14.46 9.51
C ARG A 13 -23.63 -15.91 9.83
N GLY A 14 -24.53 -16.12 10.79
CA GLY A 14 -24.87 -17.47 11.24
C GLY A 14 -23.66 -18.29 11.76
N GLY A 15 -22.70 -17.62 12.41
CA GLY A 15 -21.46 -18.25 12.89
C GLY A 15 -20.34 -18.38 11.85
N ARG A 16 -20.65 -18.31 10.55
CA ARG A 16 -19.67 -18.39 9.44
C ARG A 16 -18.97 -17.05 9.23
N PRO A 17 -17.63 -17.01 9.08
CA PRO A 17 -16.92 -15.79 8.66
C PRO A 17 -17.37 -15.36 7.26
N VAL A 18 -17.69 -14.07 7.11
CA VAL A 18 -18.15 -13.47 5.84
C VAL A 18 -17.34 -12.22 5.43
N GLY A 19 -16.39 -11.80 6.25
CA GLY A 19 -15.50 -10.69 5.92
C GLY A 19 -14.55 -10.36 7.05
N ARG A 20 -13.52 -9.59 6.73
CA ARG A 20 -12.50 -9.12 7.67
C ARG A 20 -12.03 -7.72 7.29
N ILE A 21 -11.48 -7.00 8.25
CA ILE A 21 -10.82 -5.71 8.05
C ILE A 21 -9.82 -5.46 9.19
N SER A 22 -8.74 -4.75 8.91
CA SER A 22 -7.90 -4.12 9.93
C SER A 22 -8.23 -2.64 10.05
N ALA A 23 -8.15 -2.08 11.27
CA ALA A 23 -8.05 -0.64 11.47
C ALA A 23 -6.73 -0.36 12.17
N HIS A 24 -5.96 0.61 11.70
CA HIS A 24 -4.64 0.89 12.25
C HIS A 24 -4.19 2.32 12.01
N TYR A 25 -3.19 2.75 12.76
CA TYR A 25 -2.43 3.96 12.54
C TYR A 25 -1.01 3.76 13.06
N ASP A 26 -0.08 4.54 12.53
CA ASP A 26 1.32 4.54 12.91
C ASP A 26 1.70 5.92 13.45
N GLU A 27 2.15 5.98 14.70
CA GLU A 27 2.48 7.23 15.40
C GLU A 27 3.57 8.02 14.66
N LEU A 28 4.57 7.34 14.08
CA LEU A 28 5.61 7.99 13.29
C LEU A 28 5.09 8.55 11.96
N ALA A 29 4.13 7.85 11.33
CA ALA A 29 3.50 8.33 10.12
C ALA A 29 2.59 9.55 10.37
N LEU A 30 2.03 9.69 11.57
CA LEU A 30 1.24 10.87 11.96
C LEU A 30 2.09 12.13 12.13
N GLU A 31 3.39 11.99 12.37
CA GLU A 31 4.33 13.12 12.50
C GLU A 31 4.77 13.65 11.13
N GLN A 32 4.51 12.92 10.06
CA GLN A 32 4.89 13.32 8.71
C GLN A 32 3.97 14.43 8.17
N PRO A 33 4.49 15.29 7.26
CA PRO A 33 3.67 16.29 6.59
C PRO A 33 2.56 15.62 5.75
N PRO A 34 1.37 16.24 5.64
CA PRO A 34 0.25 15.72 4.84
C PRO A 34 0.60 15.47 3.37
N GLU A 35 1.57 16.20 2.82
CA GLU A 35 2.06 16.07 1.44
C GLU A 35 2.72 14.71 1.19
N GLN A 36 3.20 14.05 2.23
CA GLN A 36 3.77 12.70 2.17
C GLN A 36 2.71 11.59 2.30
N GLY A 37 1.44 11.95 2.31
CA GLY A 37 0.31 11.03 2.23
C GLY A 37 -0.36 10.68 3.55
N MET A 38 0.36 10.72 4.66
CA MET A 38 -0.18 10.57 6.01
C MET A 38 -0.35 11.94 6.66
N GLY A 39 0.03 12.11 7.87
CA GLY A 39 -0.04 13.35 8.64
C GLY A 39 -1.00 13.25 9.80
N PRO A 40 -1.05 14.28 10.63
CA PRO A 40 -1.85 14.27 11.85
C PRO A 40 -3.30 13.88 11.62
N GLY A 41 -3.82 13.01 12.51
CA GLY A 41 -5.21 12.59 12.46
C GLY A 41 -5.58 11.61 11.33
N THR A 42 -4.62 11.05 10.60
CA THR A 42 -4.88 10.10 9.52
C THR A 42 -4.77 8.66 10.03
N GLY A 43 -5.86 7.92 9.98
CA GLY A 43 -5.90 6.47 10.21
C GLY A 43 -6.05 5.70 8.90
N ASN A 44 -5.85 4.40 8.98
CA ASN A 44 -5.93 3.49 7.85
C ASN A 44 -6.81 2.28 8.17
N TRP A 45 -7.40 1.68 7.15
CA TRP A 45 -7.89 0.31 7.21
C TRP A 45 -7.39 -0.47 5.99
N GLY A 46 -7.27 -1.78 6.17
CA GLY A 46 -6.79 -2.70 5.13
C GLY A 46 -7.10 -4.13 5.48
N LEU A 47 -6.37 -5.09 4.90
CA LEU A 47 -6.64 -6.53 5.03
C LEU A 47 -8.13 -6.84 4.80
N PHE A 48 -8.72 -6.12 3.84
CA PHE A 48 -10.15 -6.03 3.65
C PHE A 48 -10.66 -7.13 2.74
N GLU A 49 -11.62 -7.89 3.26
CA GLU A 49 -12.39 -8.88 2.51
C GLU A 49 -13.85 -8.83 2.93
N ALA A 50 -14.76 -8.88 1.98
CA ALA A 50 -16.18 -8.89 2.22
C ALA A 50 -16.93 -9.79 1.22
N GLU A 51 -17.91 -10.54 1.70
CA GLU A 51 -18.73 -11.40 0.86
C GLU A 51 -19.73 -10.60 0.03
N ASP A 52 -20.27 -9.53 0.60
CA ASP A 52 -21.22 -8.61 -0.03
C ASP A 52 -21.06 -7.18 0.50
N GLU A 53 -21.79 -6.25 -0.13
CA GLU A 53 -21.75 -4.82 0.19
C GLU A 53 -22.17 -4.51 1.63
N ALA A 54 -23.19 -5.19 2.15
CA ALA A 54 -23.66 -4.96 3.52
C ALA A 54 -22.57 -5.33 4.55
N VAL A 55 -21.82 -6.41 4.31
CA VAL A 55 -20.67 -6.80 5.09
C VAL A 55 -19.54 -5.78 4.95
N ALA A 56 -19.27 -5.32 3.72
CA ALA A 56 -18.26 -4.31 3.45
C ALA A 56 -18.54 -3.02 4.25
N HIS A 57 -19.74 -2.49 4.17
CA HIS A 57 -20.13 -1.27 4.88
C HIS A 57 -20.09 -1.43 6.40
N ALA A 58 -20.54 -2.58 6.93
CA ALA A 58 -20.46 -2.86 8.36
C ALA A 58 -19.02 -2.91 8.88
N LEU A 59 -18.12 -3.52 8.13
CA LEU A 59 -16.70 -3.59 8.46
C LEU A 59 -16.02 -2.23 8.38
N ILE A 60 -16.26 -1.45 7.33
CA ILE A 60 -15.73 -0.09 7.16
C ILE A 60 -16.21 0.80 8.31
N ALA A 61 -17.51 0.81 8.60
CA ALA A 61 -18.06 1.59 9.71
C ALA A 61 -17.42 1.21 11.06
N LYS A 62 -17.13 -0.08 11.27
CA LYS A 62 -16.46 -0.55 12.50
C LYS A 62 -15.00 -0.13 12.58
N ALA A 63 -14.29 -0.15 11.47
CA ALA A 63 -12.92 0.36 11.39
C ALA A 63 -12.87 1.87 11.66
N GLU A 64 -13.77 2.65 11.05
CA GLU A 64 -13.89 4.09 11.27
C GLU A 64 -14.25 4.44 12.73
N GLU A 65 -15.17 3.70 13.34
CA GLU A 65 -15.51 3.86 14.76
C GLU A 65 -14.27 3.69 15.65
N TRP A 66 -13.49 2.64 15.38
CA TRP A 66 -12.26 2.38 16.16
C TRP A 66 -11.22 3.48 15.98
N LEU A 67 -11.04 3.99 14.76
CA LEU A 67 -10.14 5.10 14.42
C LEU A 67 -10.60 6.42 15.04
N ARG A 68 -11.90 6.74 14.93
CA ARG A 68 -12.50 7.95 15.50
C ARG A 68 -12.33 8.01 17.02
N ASN A 69 -12.52 6.88 17.70
CA ASN A 69 -12.33 6.76 19.15
C ASN A 69 -10.86 6.96 19.60
N ARG A 70 -9.93 7.03 18.62
CA ARG A 70 -8.50 7.31 18.83
C ARG A 70 -8.05 8.65 18.29
N GLY A 71 -9.03 9.51 17.98
CA GLY A 71 -8.76 10.89 17.55
C GLY A 71 -8.44 11.03 16.07
N MET A 72 -8.60 9.95 15.27
CA MET A 72 -8.43 10.08 13.83
C MET A 72 -9.63 10.80 13.22
N THR A 73 -9.35 11.77 12.36
CA THR A 73 -10.35 12.62 11.68
C THR A 73 -10.38 12.40 10.18
N ARG A 74 -9.42 11.66 9.67
CA ARG A 74 -9.28 11.31 8.25
C ARG A 74 -8.92 9.82 8.13
N VAL A 75 -9.40 9.20 7.06
CA VAL A 75 -9.01 7.82 6.71
C VAL A 75 -8.43 7.81 5.31
N LEU A 76 -7.25 7.23 5.15
CA LEU A 76 -6.63 6.90 3.87
C LEU A 76 -6.59 5.38 3.72
N ALA A 77 -7.35 4.84 2.78
CA ALA A 77 -7.58 3.40 2.69
C ALA A 77 -7.97 2.95 1.26
N PRO A 78 -7.89 1.64 0.97
CA PRO A 78 -7.31 0.63 1.83
C PRO A 78 -5.77 0.68 1.82
N ILE A 79 -5.17 0.39 2.96
CA ILE A 79 -3.73 0.17 3.11
C ILE A 79 -3.58 -1.03 4.04
N SER A 80 -2.99 -2.12 3.55
CA SER A 80 -2.78 -3.32 4.36
C SER A 80 -1.48 -3.18 5.13
N LEU A 81 -1.56 -2.55 6.30
CA LEU A 81 -0.54 -2.24 7.30
C LEU A 81 0.42 -1.11 6.91
N SER A 82 0.96 -1.09 5.70
CA SER A 82 1.81 0.01 5.23
C SER A 82 1.69 0.21 3.72
N ILE A 83 2.18 1.35 3.23
CA ILE A 83 2.25 1.63 1.79
C ILE A 83 3.24 0.71 1.06
N TRP A 84 4.11 0.04 1.80
CA TRP A 84 5.12 -0.88 1.26
C TRP A 84 4.62 -2.32 1.15
N GLU A 85 3.38 -2.58 1.58
CA GLU A 85 2.75 -3.90 1.49
C GLU A 85 1.66 -3.89 0.41
N GLU A 86 0.40 -3.72 0.77
CA GLU A 86 -0.70 -3.73 -0.21
C GLU A 86 -1.49 -2.41 -0.14
N PRO A 87 -1.08 -1.36 -0.86
CA PRO A 87 -1.81 -0.10 -0.91
C PRO A 87 -2.88 -0.10 -2.00
N GLY A 88 -4.05 0.44 -1.67
CA GLY A 88 -5.11 0.73 -2.61
C GLY A 88 -5.97 -0.46 -3.04
N LEU A 89 -6.91 -0.17 -3.93
CA LEU A 89 -7.74 -1.15 -4.62
C LEU A 89 -7.30 -1.27 -6.07
N LEU A 90 -7.27 -2.49 -6.59
CA LEU A 90 -7.20 -2.73 -8.02
C LEU A 90 -8.53 -2.28 -8.64
N VAL A 91 -8.48 -1.32 -9.55
CA VAL A 91 -9.68 -0.78 -10.25
C VAL A 91 -9.66 -1.09 -11.74
N LYS A 92 -8.50 -1.50 -12.27
CA LYS A 92 -8.32 -1.90 -13.66
C LYS A 92 -7.23 -2.96 -13.76
N GLY A 93 -7.44 -3.98 -14.62
CA GLY A 93 -6.46 -5.06 -14.85
C GLY A 93 -6.76 -6.32 -14.04
N HIS A 94 -8.01 -6.56 -13.66
CA HIS A 94 -8.45 -7.77 -12.94
C HIS A 94 -8.25 -9.06 -13.75
N ASP A 95 -8.04 -8.96 -15.04
CA ASP A 95 -7.74 -10.04 -15.98
C ASP A 95 -6.23 -10.42 -15.98
N HIS A 96 -5.38 -9.63 -15.36
CA HIS A 96 -3.96 -9.93 -15.16
C HIS A 96 -3.74 -10.70 -13.84
N PRO A 97 -2.73 -11.57 -13.76
CA PRO A 97 -2.40 -12.21 -12.49
C PRO A 97 -1.97 -11.19 -11.43
N PRO A 98 -2.20 -11.49 -10.14
CA PRO A 98 -1.76 -10.61 -9.06
C PRO A 98 -0.25 -10.42 -9.07
N MET A 99 0.18 -9.18 -8.84
CA MET A 99 1.59 -8.82 -8.71
C MET A 99 2.02 -8.84 -7.24
N VAL A 100 3.32 -9.03 -7.02
CA VAL A 100 3.90 -9.00 -5.66
C VAL A 100 3.66 -7.63 -5.02
N MET A 101 3.20 -7.63 -3.77
CA MET A 101 2.92 -6.43 -2.97
C MET A 101 1.80 -5.54 -3.54
N MET A 102 0.94 -6.08 -4.38
CA MET A 102 -0.24 -5.39 -4.90
C MET A 102 -1.50 -6.18 -4.56
N GLY A 103 -2.52 -5.48 -4.06
CA GLY A 103 -3.83 -6.08 -3.82
C GLY A 103 -4.49 -6.52 -5.13
N HIS A 104 -5.18 -7.64 -5.09
CA HIS A 104 -6.00 -8.14 -6.20
C HIS A 104 -7.40 -8.45 -5.71
N ASN A 105 -8.13 -7.39 -5.47
CA ASN A 105 -9.49 -7.44 -4.93
C ASN A 105 -10.54 -7.72 -6.01
N ARG A 106 -11.75 -8.04 -5.56
CA ARG A 106 -12.92 -8.18 -6.43
C ARG A 106 -13.30 -6.84 -7.07
N PRO A 107 -13.75 -6.83 -8.34
CA PRO A 107 -14.13 -5.59 -9.03
C PRO A 107 -15.20 -4.77 -8.31
N GLU A 108 -16.12 -5.44 -7.59
CA GLU A 108 -17.23 -4.79 -6.89
C GLU A 108 -16.78 -3.91 -5.71
N TYR A 109 -15.56 -4.12 -5.19
CA TYR A 109 -15.07 -3.39 -4.01
C TYR A 109 -14.95 -1.89 -4.27
N GLU A 110 -14.55 -1.46 -5.48
CA GLU A 110 -14.50 -0.04 -5.84
C GLU A 110 -15.85 0.63 -5.56
N SER A 111 -16.91 0.09 -6.12
CA SER A 111 -18.25 0.67 -5.97
C SER A 111 -18.78 0.60 -4.52
N TRP A 112 -18.44 -0.43 -3.74
CA TRP A 112 -18.84 -0.52 -2.34
C TRP A 112 -18.13 0.51 -1.47
N VAL A 113 -16.85 0.74 -1.72
CA VAL A 113 -16.03 1.72 -1.00
C VAL A 113 -16.47 3.15 -1.35
N GLU A 114 -16.78 3.43 -2.62
CA GLU A 114 -17.35 4.71 -3.05
C GLU A 114 -18.70 4.99 -2.39
N ARG A 115 -19.61 3.98 -2.33
CA ARG A 115 -20.89 4.11 -1.64
C ARG A 115 -20.77 4.22 -0.11
N ALA A 116 -19.65 3.79 0.47
CA ALA A 116 -19.32 4.06 1.86
C ALA A 116 -18.81 5.50 2.10
N GLY A 117 -18.75 6.34 1.04
CA GLY A 117 -18.38 7.75 1.13
C GLY A 117 -16.93 8.07 0.83
N TYR A 118 -16.14 7.11 0.36
CA TYR A 118 -14.74 7.33 -0.02
C TYR A 118 -14.61 7.92 -1.43
N THR A 119 -13.58 8.70 -1.62
CA THR A 119 -13.21 9.28 -2.91
C THR A 119 -11.75 8.94 -3.23
N VAL A 120 -11.42 8.91 -4.51
CA VAL A 120 -10.06 8.60 -4.96
C VAL A 120 -9.06 9.65 -4.46
N ALA A 121 -8.13 9.23 -3.61
CA ALA A 121 -7.04 10.09 -3.11
C ALA A 121 -5.86 10.13 -4.09
N LYS A 122 -5.49 8.98 -4.66
CA LYS A 122 -4.37 8.86 -5.61
C LYS A 122 -4.58 7.65 -6.53
N ARG A 123 -4.15 7.79 -7.79
CA ARG A 123 -4.08 6.68 -8.74
C ARG A 123 -2.64 6.23 -8.87
N LEU A 124 -2.38 4.94 -8.64
CA LEU A 124 -1.10 4.29 -8.87
C LEU A 124 -1.17 3.55 -10.20
N LEU A 125 -0.11 3.63 -10.98
CA LEU A 125 0.02 2.92 -12.25
C LEU A 125 1.01 1.78 -12.09
N THR A 126 0.63 0.60 -12.56
CA THR A 126 1.50 -0.56 -12.65
C THR A 126 1.88 -0.76 -14.11
N TYR A 127 3.15 -1.06 -14.34
CA TYR A 127 3.70 -1.27 -15.68
C TYR A 127 4.24 -2.69 -15.79
N ASP A 128 3.92 -3.35 -16.88
CA ASP A 128 4.55 -4.61 -17.27
C ASP A 128 5.79 -4.30 -18.11
N LEU A 129 6.94 -4.77 -17.66
CA LEU A 129 8.22 -4.55 -18.34
C LEU A 129 8.76 -5.90 -18.84
N PRO A 130 8.64 -6.19 -20.15
CA PRO A 130 9.19 -7.42 -20.72
C PRO A 130 10.72 -7.32 -20.82
N VAL A 131 11.43 -7.78 -19.80
CA VAL A 131 12.90 -7.71 -19.69
C VAL A 131 13.62 -8.56 -20.74
N GLU A 132 12.95 -9.55 -21.30
CA GLU A 132 13.48 -10.45 -22.35
C GLU A 132 13.79 -9.72 -23.66
N GLN A 133 13.10 -8.62 -23.92
CA GLN A 133 13.28 -7.81 -25.14
C GLN A 133 14.47 -6.82 -25.02
N GLY A 134 15.14 -6.82 -23.87
CA GLY A 134 16.16 -5.82 -23.57
C GLY A 134 15.59 -4.42 -23.32
N PHE A 135 16.46 -3.47 -23.11
CA PHE A 135 16.04 -2.09 -22.84
C PHE A 135 15.80 -1.30 -24.14
N PRO A 136 14.86 -0.34 -24.13
CA PRO A 136 14.71 0.60 -25.23
C PRO A 136 16.04 1.33 -25.56
N PRO A 137 16.25 1.74 -26.83
CA PRO A 137 17.50 2.39 -27.25
C PRO A 137 17.92 3.60 -26.41
N LEU A 138 16.94 4.37 -25.93
CA LEU A 138 17.18 5.52 -25.05
C LEU A 138 17.79 5.08 -23.71
N VAL A 139 17.28 4.02 -23.11
CA VAL A 139 17.78 3.48 -21.83
C VAL A 139 19.20 2.94 -22.02
N ASN A 140 19.46 2.19 -23.09
CA ASN A 140 20.80 1.69 -23.42
C ASN A 140 21.82 2.84 -23.59
N ARG A 141 21.40 3.95 -24.20
CA ARG A 141 22.22 5.15 -24.32
C ARG A 141 22.52 5.81 -22.98
N ILE A 142 21.53 5.89 -22.08
CA ILE A 142 21.70 6.44 -20.73
C ILE A 142 22.66 5.57 -19.93
N VAL A 143 22.49 4.24 -19.98
CA VAL A 143 23.40 3.29 -19.33
C VAL A 143 24.83 3.46 -19.82
N ALA A 144 25.04 3.48 -21.14
CA ALA A 144 26.37 3.65 -21.75
C ALA A 144 27.04 4.99 -21.40
N LEU A 145 26.26 6.06 -21.20
CA LEU A 145 26.76 7.35 -20.72
C LEU A 145 27.12 7.28 -19.22
N GLY A 146 26.31 6.57 -18.42
CA GLY A 146 26.57 6.33 -17.01
C GLY A 146 27.86 5.54 -16.77
N GLU A 147 28.08 4.49 -17.56
CA GLU A 147 29.31 3.66 -17.50
C GLU A 147 30.60 4.44 -17.77
N LYS A 148 30.52 5.48 -18.61
CA LYS A 148 31.65 6.37 -18.93
C LYS A 148 31.89 7.46 -17.88
N ASN A 149 30.99 7.60 -16.93
CA ASN A 149 31.09 8.64 -15.90
C ASN A 149 31.88 8.14 -14.70
N GLU A 150 33.11 8.58 -14.54
CA GLU A 150 34.00 8.18 -13.44
C GLU A 150 33.45 8.49 -12.03
N ARG A 151 32.42 9.36 -11.93
CA ARG A 151 31.74 9.68 -10.67
C ARG A 151 30.67 8.64 -10.30
N ILE A 152 30.29 7.76 -11.24
CA ILE A 152 29.30 6.71 -11.01
C ILE A 152 30.03 5.38 -10.87
N ARG A 153 29.83 4.71 -9.75
CA ARG A 153 30.34 3.37 -9.53
C ARG A 153 29.20 2.41 -9.27
N ILE A 154 28.97 1.50 -10.19
CA ILE A 154 28.00 0.41 -10.04
C ILE A 154 28.73 -0.83 -9.53
N ARG A 155 28.24 -1.43 -8.48
CA ARG A 155 28.76 -2.67 -7.92
C ARG A 155 27.63 -3.54 -7.38
N PRO A 156 27.79 -4.86 -7.32
CA PRO A 156 26.87 -5.72 -6.58
C PRO A 156 26.83 -5.37 -5.08
N VAL A 157 25.69 -5.68 -4.45
CA VAL A 157 25.57 -5.64 -2.98
C VAL A 157 26.50 -6.70 -2.37
N ASP A 158 27.29 -6.30 -1.38
CA ASP A 158 28.16 -7.20 -0.65
C ASP A 158 27.47 -7.72 0.61
N LYS A 159 27.00 -8.96 0.58
CA LYS A 159 26.32 -9.60 1.71
C LYS A 159 27.19 -9.69 2.97
N SER A 160 28.53 -9.71 2.84
CA SER A 160 29.43 -9.69 3.99
C SER A 160 29.46 -8.32 4.67
N GLN A 161 29.09 -7.26 3.96
CA GLN A 161 29.00 -5.87 4.41
C GLN A 161 27.55 -5.39 4.52
N PHE A 162 26.64 -6.28 4.89
CA PHE A 162 25.18 -6.03 4.86
C PHE A 162 24.79 -4.70 5.54
N LYS A 163 25.29 -4.43 6.74
CA LYS A 163 24.93 -3.21 7.48
C LYS A 163 25.32 -1.93 6.74
N ARG A 164 26.53 -1.93 6.13
CA ARG A 164 27.01 -0.79 5.33
C ARG A 164 26.14 -0.57 4.09
N ASP A 165 25.86 -1.64 3.36
CA ASP A 165 25.14 -1.53 2.09
C ASP A 165 23.65 -1.24 2.33
N ALA A 166 23.07 -1.77 3.41
CA ALA A 166 21.71 -1.41 3.84
C ALA A 166 21.60 0.07 4.23
N ALA A 167 22.57 0.62 4.96
CA ALA A 167 22.59 2.04 5.32
C ALA A 167 22.62 2.93 4.07
N ILE A 168 23.46 2.60 3.06
CA ILE A 168 23.50 3.33 1.79
C ILE A 168 22.17 3.30 1.06
N ILE A 169 21.47 2.17 1.07
CA ILE A 169 20.14 2.05 0.43
C ILE A 169 19.11 2.91 1.17
N ILE A 170 19.14 2.90 2.50
CA ILE A 170 18.20 3.71 3.31
C ILE A 170 18.45 5.21 3.13
N ASP A 171 19.70 5.63 2.98
CA ASP A 171 20.05 7.05 2.75
C ASP A 171 19.58 7.57 1.37
N ILE A 172 19.27 6.67 0.43
CA ILE A 172 18.80 7.01 -0.92
C ILE A 172 17.28 7.09 -0.99
N LEU A 173 16.59 6.34 -0.13
CA LEU A 173 15.12 6.25 -0.08
C LEU A 173 14.49 7.39 0.71
#